data_a186576ec19d2c3379d14181f9373a7f
#
_entry.id   a186576ec19d2c3379d14181f9373a7f
#
_cell.length_a   1.000
_cell.length_b   1.000
_cell.length_c   1.000
_cell.angle_alpha   90.00
_cell.angle_beta   90.00
_cell.angle_gamma   90.00
#
_symmetry.space_group_name_H-M   'P 1'
#
loop_
_entity.id
_entity.type
_entity.pdbx_description
1 polymer ?
#
loop_
_entity_poly.entity_id
_entity_poly.type
_entity_poly.pdbx_seq_one_letter_code
_entity_poly.pdbx_strand_id
1 'polypeptide(L)'
;MKTSSFSTAFAVMRKELRDIGRDRRTLALALLLGPLLYPVLMLGMGSLAEKRAKTQLDTVLEVPVVGAEHAPNLVAFLATRGIEAVDPPADVDAAIARQDIDVALQVGADYAEDWRAGRPALVEIVQDSTRRDAEIPSARLRSALDAYGRQVGALRLLARGIAPTVVEPVNV
;
A
#
# COMPACT_ATOMS: atom_id res chain seq x y z
N MET A 1 -55.05 41.19 -1.85
CA MET A 1 -55.51 39.80 -1.76
C MET A 1 -54.40 38.82 -2.19
N LYS A 2 -53.37 38.58 -1.32
CA LYS A 2 -52.26 37.66 -1.58
C LYS A 2 -51.96 36.67 -0.43
N THR A 3 -52.81 36.62 0.59
CA THR A 3 -52.57 35.78 1.81
C THR A 3 -53.22 34.39 1.71
N SER A 4 -53.98 34.10 0.68
CA SER A 4 -54.71 32.83 0.52
C SER A 4 -53.78 31.68 0.02
N SER A 5 -52.71 31.99 -0.72
CA SER A 5 -51.87 30.95 -1.31
C SER A 5 -50.94 30.26 -0.28
N PHE A 6 -50.46 30.98 0.71
CA PHE A 6 -49.58 30.42 1.77
C PHE A 6 -50.35 29.50 2.72
N SER A 7 -51.58 29.87 3.13
CA SER A 7 -52.41 29.04 4.00
C SER A 7 -52.86 27.75 3.32
N THR A 8 -53.12 27.81 2.04
CA THR A 8 -53.48 26.62 1.24
C THR A 8 -52.27 25.70 1.05
N ALA A 9 -51.10 26.25 0.75
CA ALA A 9 -49.88 25.49 0.63
C ALA A 9 -49.51 24.80 1.96
N PHE A 10 -49.65 25.51 3.07
CA PHE A 10 -49.38 24.95 4.41
C PHE A 10 -50.39 23.84 4.80
N ALA A 11 -51.67 24.00 4.44
CA ALA A 11 -52.68 22.98 4.68
C ALA A 11 -52.42 21.71 3.85
N VAL A 12 -52.02 21.87 2.57
CA VAL A 12 -51.61 20.74 1.71
C VAL A 12 -50.37 20.06 2.28
N MET A 13 -49.35 20.80 2.60
CA MET A 13 -48.11 20.25 3.22
C MET A 13 -48.40 19.47 4.51
N ARG A 14 -49.28 19.99 5.37
CA ARG A 14 -49.66 19.30 6.62
C ARG A 14 -50.45 18.03 6.37
N LYS A 15 -51.27 18.00 5.31
CA LYS A 15 -51.99 16.80 4.88
C LYS A 15 -51.02 15.75 4.37
N GLU A 16 -50.13 16.12 3.44
CA GLU A 16 -49.11 15.24 2.88
C GLU A 16 -48.18 14.66 3.98
N LEU A 17 -47.70 15.49 4.92
CA LEU A 17 -46.92 15.03 6.07
C LEU A 17 -47.70 14.03 6.96
N ARG A 18 -48.99 14.20 7.10
CA ARG A 18 -49.83 13.28 7.89
C ARG A 18 -50.08 11.96 7.14
N ASP A 19 -50.23 12.02 5.82
CA ASP A 19 -50.41 10.83 4.99
C ASP A 19 -49.10 10.02 4.89
N ILE A 20 -47.96 10.69 4.75
CA ILE A 20 -46.62 10.06 4.85
C ILE A 20 -46.41 9.45 6.24
N GLY A 21 -46.78 10.16 7.33
CA GLY A 21 -46.70 9.67 8.72
C GLY A 21 -47.58 8.48 9.04
N ARG A 22 -48.60 8.22 8.22
CA ARG A 22 -49.51 7.06 8.35
C ARG A 22 -48.87 5.79 7.81
N ASP A 23 -48.02 5.91 6.78
CA ASP A 23 -47.24 4.78 6.25
C ASP A 23 -45.90 4.64 7.00
N ARG A 24 -46.03 4.16 8.25
CA ARG A 24 -44.88 3.95 9.15
C ARG A 24 -43.85 3.02 8.56
N ARG A 25 -44.22 2.13 7.65
CA ARG A 25 -43.32 1.15 7.04
C ARG A 25 -42.42 1.82 6.00
N THR A 26 -43.00 2.63 5.11
CA THR A 26 -42.26 3.41 4.13
C THR A 26 -41.37 4.47 4.79
N LEU A 27 -41.89 5.12 5.85
CA LEU A 27 -41.15 6.12 6.62
C LEU A 27 -39.97 5.49 7.36
N ALA A 28 -40.17 4.33 7.99
CA ALA A 28 -39.09 3.60 8.66
C ALA A 28 -38.03 3.13 7.64
N LEU A 29 -38.44 2.63 6.48
CA LEU A 29 -37.53 2.23 5.41
C LEU A 29 -36.76 3.43 4.86
N ALA A 30 -37.41 4.53 4.55
CA ALA A 30 -36.76 5.73 4.01
C ALA A 30 -35.82 6.39 5.03
N LEU A 31 -36.21 6.47 6.30
CA LEU A 31 -35.43 7.11 7.36
C LEU A 31 -34.30 6.21 7.88
N LEU A 32 -34.52 4.90 7.90
CA LEU A 32 -33.53 3.94 8.39
C LEU A 32 -32.56 3.49 7.29
N LEU A 33 -33.08 3.16 6.08
CA LEU A 33 -32.23 2.66 5.00
C LEU A 33 -31.30 3.74 4.45
N GLY A 34 -31.80 4.96 4.18
CA GLY A 34 -30.98 6.02 3.61
C GLY A 34 -29.80 6.43 4.52
N PRO A 35 -30.06 7.00 5.71
CA PRO A 35 -29.01 7.51 6.59
C PRO A 35 -28.14 6.42 7.25
N LEU A 36 -28.70 5.20 7.47
CA LEU A 36 -27.98 4.14 8.19
C LEU A 36 -27.23 3.19 7.25
N LEU A 37 -27.79 2.90 6.07
CA LEU A 37 -27.19 1.95 5.14
C LEU A 37 -25.84 2.44 4.63
N TYR A 38 -25.71 3.74 4.31
CA TYR A 38 -24.48 4.31 3.81
C TYR A 38 -23.32 4.26 4.81
N PRO A 39 -23.47 4.71 6.08
CA PRO A 39 -22.42 4.54 7.10
C PRO A 39 -22.07 3.08 7.39
N VAL A 40 -23.08 2.18 7.44
CA VAL A 40 -22.84 0.75 7.68
C VAL A 40 -22.05 0.11 6.53
N LEU A 41 -22.36 0.43 5.29
CA LEU A 41 -21.60 -0.01 4.13
C LEU A 41 -20.18 0.57 4.13
N MET A 42 -20.04 1.87 4.43
CA MET A 42 -18.74 2.53 4.50
C MET A 42 -17.85 1.94 5.59
N LEU A 43 -18.39 1.72 6.80
CA LEU A 43 -17.66 1.09 7.90
C LEU A 43 -17.33 -0.38 7.58
N GLY A 44 -18.28 -1.12 6.99
CA GLY A 44 -18.07 -2.51 6.59
C GLY A 44 -16.99 -2.66 5.51
N MET A 45 -17.05 -1.85 4.48
CA MET A 45 -16.05 -1.85 3.40
C MET A 45 -14.69 -1.35 3.89
N GLY A 46 -14.67 -0.31 4.75
CA GLY A 46 -13.44 0.21 5.35
C GLY A 46 -12.73 -0.83 6.21
N SER A 47 -13.47 -1.53 7.07
CA SER A 47 -12.90 -2.59 7.91
C SER A 47 -12.39 -3.80 7.11
N LEU A 48 -13.04 -4.13 6.01
CA LEU A 48 -12.60 -5.20 5.12
C LEU A 48 -11.35 -4.82 4.33
N ALA A 49 -11.27 -3.58 3.85
CA ALA A 49 -10.09 -3.05 3.18
C ALA A 49 -8.87 -2.99 4.13
N GLU A 50 -9.09 -2.52 5.38
CA GLU A 50 -8.04 -2.47 6.40
C GLU A 50 -7.53 -3.88 6.77
N LYS A 51 -8.43 -4.86 6.94
CA LYS A 51 -8.03 -6.25 7.20
C LYS A 51 -7.21 -6.83 6.05
N ARG A 52 -7.61 -6.60 4.79
CA ARG A 52 -6.86 -7.06 3.62
C ARG A 52 -5.48 -6.41 3.54
N ALA A 53 -5.40 -5.10 3.77
CA ALA A 53 -4.12 -4.38 3.78
C ALA A 53 -3.20 -4.89 4.89
N LYS A 54 -3.69 -5.11 6.12
CA LYS A 54 -2.91 -5.69 7.21
C LYS A 54 -2.43 -7.11 6.87
N THR A 55 -3.30 -7.98 6.37
CA THR A 55 -2.92 -9.33 5.97
C THR A 55 -1.82 -9.33 4.91
N GLN A 56 -1.89 -8.44 3.93
CA GLN A 56 -0.84 -8.31 2.90
C GLN A 56 0.49 -7.78 3.45
N LEU A 57 0.46 -6.94 4.50
CA LEU A 57 1.69 -6.44 5.15
C LEU A 57 2.31 -7.48 6.08
N ASP A 58 1.51 -8.31 6.73
CA ASP A 58 1.96 -9.35 7.67
C ASP A 58 2.35 -10.67 6.97
N THR A 59 1.93 -10.85 5.71
CA THR A 59 2.31 -12.04 4.92
C THR A 59 3.75 -11.92 4.45
N VAL A 60 4.50 -13.02 4.54
CA VAL A 60 5.83 -13.13 3.94
C VAL A 60 5.71 -12.85 2.44
N LEU A 61 6.53 -11.93 1.96
CA LEU A 61 6.57 -11.55 0.55
C LEU A 61 7.66 -12.37 -0.13
N GLU A 62 7.26 -13.30 -0.98
CA GLU A 62 8.20 -14.03 -1.83
C GLU A 62 8.60 -13.17 -3.03
N VAL A 63 9.89 -12.93 -3.19
CA VAL A 63 10.44 -12.11 -4.27
C VAL A 63 11.49 -12.92 -5.03
N PRO A 64 11.29 -13.18 -6.32
CA PRO A 64 12.33 -13.73 -7.17
C PRO A 64 13.52 -12.79 -7.24
N VAL A 65 14.74 -13.31 -6.92
CA VAL A 65 15.97 -12.50 -6.91
C VAL A 65 16.95 -13.07 -7.92
N VAL A 66 17.19 -12.31 -8.98
CA VAL A 66 18.24 -12.61 -9.95
C VAL A 66 19.58 -12.12 -9.41
N GLY A 67 20.60 -12.97 -9.37
CA GLY A 67 21.92 -12.63 -8.85
C GLY A 67 21.98 -12.55 -7.32
N ALA A 68 21.13 -13.31 -6.62
CA ALA A 68 21.11 -13.37 -5.15
C ALA A 68 22.50 -13.69 -4.53
N GLU A 69 23.29 -14.48 -5.24
CA GLU A 69 24.67 -14.86 -4.85
C GLU A 69 25.64 -13.69 -4.80
N HIS A 70 25.37 -12.60 -5.52
CA HIS A 70 26.19 -11.39 -5.50
C HIS A 70 25.96 -10.53 -4.25
N ALA A 71 24.79 -10.70 -3.58
CA ALA A 71 24.35 -9.86 -2.46
C ALA A 71 23.83 -10.64 -1.25
N PRO A 72 24.56 -11.61 -0.67
CA PRO A 72 24.05 -12.46 0.40
C PRO A 72 23.61 -11.68 1.65
N ASN A 73 24.28 -10.57 1.97
CA ASN A 73 23.92 -9.72 3.10
C ASN A 73 22.61 -8.97 2.85
N LEU A 74 22.33 -8.55 1.62
CA LEU A 74 21.07 -7.94 1.23
C LEU A 74 19.92 -8.95 1.37
N VAL A 75 20.09 -10.16 0.83
CA VAL A 75 19.11 -11.25 0.94
C VAL A 75 18.79 -11.56 2.40
N ALA A 76 19.82 -11.71 3.24
CA ALA A 76 19.64 -11.93 4.68
C ALA A 76 18.88 -10.77 5.35
N PHE A 77 19.16 -9.54 4.98
CA PHE A 77 18.44 -8.37 5.50
C PHE A 77 16.97 -8.37 5.07
N LEU A 78 16.68 -8.66 3.80
CA LEU A 78 15.30 -8.74 3.28
C LEU A 78 14.48 -9.77 4.06
N ALA A 79 15.06 -10.94 4.37
CA ALA A 79 14.43 -11.97 5.20
C ALA A 79 14.02 -11.44 6.59
N THR A 80 14.83 -10.56 7.22
CA THR A 80 14.47 -9.93 8.51
C THR A 80 13.28 -8.98 8.41
N ARG A 81 12.91 -8.57 7.19
CA ARG A 81 11.78 -7.69 6.88
C ARG A 81 10.55 -8.44 6.36
N GLY A 82 10.55 -9.77 6.46
CA GLY A 82 9.48 -10.60 5.94
C GLY A 82 9.42 -10.62 4.41
N ILE A 83 10.58 -10.46 3.76
CA ILE A 83 10.75 -10.59 2.31
C ILE A 83 11.68 -11.77 2.07
N GLU A 84 11.15 -12.86 1.54
CA GLU A 84 11.89 -14.08 1.27
C GLU A 84 12.35 -14.10 -0.19
N ALA A 85 13.64 -14.28 -0.38
CA ALA A 85 14.21 -14.42 -1.71
C ALA A 85 13.94 -15.85 -2.22
N VAL A 86 13.32 -15.94 -3.38
CA VAL A 86 13.05 -17.21 -4.07
C VAL A 86 13.80 -17.27 -5.39
N ASP A 87 13.95 -18.48 -5.92
CA ASP A 87 14.64 -18.69 -7.21
C ASP A 87 13.88 -17.96 -8.34
N PRO A 88 14.57 -17.22 -9.19
CA PRO A 88 13.94 -16.51 -10.28
C PRO A 88 13.51 -17.48 -11.40
N PRO A 89 12.39 -17.18 -12.09
CA PRO A 89 12.04 -17.89 -13.32
C PRO A 89 13.10 -17.65 -14.41
N ALA A 90 13.15 -18.54 -15.40
CA ALA A 90 14.11 -18.44 -16.49
C ALA A 90 14.01 -17.12 -17.30
N ASP A 91 12.81 -16.55 -17.38
CA ASP A 91 12.52 -15.26 -18.01
C ASP A 91 11.61 -14.46 -17.10
N VAL A 92 12.20 -13.51 -16.38
CA VAL A 92 11.51 -12.64 -15.40
C VAL A 92 10.51 -11.72 -16.10
N ASP A 93 10.88 -11.12 -17.24
CA ASP A 93 10.02 -10.19 -17.96
C ASP A 93 8.77 -10.90 -18.50
N ALA A 94 8.95 -12.09 -19.05
CA ALA A 94 7.82 -12.90 -19.51
C ALA A 94 6.94 -13.37 -18.36
N ALA A 95 7.48 -13.67 -17.18
CA ALA A 95 6.71 -14.06 -16.00
C ALA A 95 5.88 -12.87 -15.45
N ILE A 96 6.45 -11.67 -15.43
CA ILE A 96 5.72 -10.43 -15.06
C ILE A 96 4.62 -10.15 -16.09
N ALA A 97 4.91 -10.24 -17.38
CA ALA A 97 3.92 -10.01 -18.44
C ALA A 97 2.76 -11.01 -18.39
N ARG A 98 3.01 -12.27 -18.00
CA ARG A 98 1.97 -13.31 -17.80
C ARG A 98 1.27 -13.22 -16.46
N GLN A 99 1.72 -12.32 -15.57
CA GLN A 99 1.18 -12.17 -14.21
C GLN A 99 1.46 -13.40 -13.30
N ASP A 100 2.51 -14.15 -13.57
CA ASP A 100 2.94 -15.26 -12.73
C ASP A 100 3.63 -14.74 -11.46
N ILE A 101 4.28 -13.54 -11.56
CA ILE A 101 4.91 -12.82 -10.47
C ILE A 101 4.55 -11.32 -10.54
N ASP A 102 4.49 -10.64 -9.41
CA ASP A 102 4.14 -9.21 -9.33
C ASP A 102 5.38 -8.31 -9.38
N VAL A 103 6.48 -8.77 -8.78
CA VAL A 103 7.72 -8.02 -8.64
C VAL A 103 8.91 -8.98 -8.61
N ALA A 104 10.05 -8.55 -9.13
CA ALA A 104 11.32 -9.24 -9.00
C ALA A 104 12.43 -8.25 -8.64
N LEU A 105 13.51 -8.75 -8.03
CA LEU A 105 14.71 -7.99 -7.72
C LEU A 105 15.85 -8.48 -8.60
N GLN A 106 16.52 -7.56 -9.29
CA GLN A 106 17.70 -7.86 -10.06
C GLN A 106 18.93 -7.22 -9.42
N VAL A 107 19.91 -8.05 -9.09
CA VAL A 107 21.20 -7.65 -8.50
C VAL A 107 22.26 -7.71 -9.59
N GLY A 108 22.93 -6.61 -9.85
CA GLY A 108 23.98 -6.53 -10.86
C GLY A 108 25.17 -7.42 -10.52
N ALA A 109 25.85 -7.96 -11.54
CA ALA A 109 27.04 -8.79 -11.35
C ALA A 109 28.16 -8.03 -10.63
N ASP A 110 28.24 -6.72 -10.85
CA ASP A 110 29.26 -5.84 -10.25
C ASP A 110 28.93 -5.44 -8.81
N TYR A 111 27.77 -5.86 -8.27
CA TYR A 111 27.32 -5.50 -6.92
C TYR A 111 28.36 -5.76 -5.85
N ALA A 112 28.98 -6.94 -5.85
CA ALA A 112 29.97 -7.32 -4.84
C ALA A 112 31.25 -6.49 -4.93
N GLU A 113 31.66 -6.07 -6.12
CA GLU A 113 32.81 -5.22 -6.34
C GLU A 113 32.54 -3.78 -5.86
N ASP A 114 31.42 -3.21 -6.30
CA ASP A 114 30.99 -1.87 -5.89
C ASP A 114 30.77 -1.76 -4.39
N TRP A 115 30.18 -2.79 -3.80
CA TRP A 115 30.01 -2.89 -2.36
C TRP A 115 31.34 -2.80 -1.61
N ARG A 116 32.38 -3.60 -2.03
CA ARG A 116 33.69 -3.60 -1.40
C ARG A 116 34.45 -2.29 -1.62
N ALA A 117 34.29 -1.70 -2.79
CA ALA A 117 34.91 -0.42 -3.13
C ALA A 117 34.22 0.79 -2.47
N GLY A 118 33.11 0.57 -1.76
CA GLY A 118 32.35 1.66 -1.14
C GLY A 118 31.56 2.51 -2.13
N ARG A 119 31.43 2.06 -3.38
CA ARG A 119 30.59 2.70 -4.41
C ARG A 119 29.11 2.31 -4.22
N PRO A 120 28.17 3.07 -4.77
CA PRO A 120 26.77 2.64 -4.88
C PRO A 120 26.66 1.38 -5.73
N ALA A 121 26.14 0.29 -5.15
CA ALA A 121 25.89 -0.96 -5.85
C ALA A 121 24.48 -0.94 -6.43
N LEU A 122 24.34 -1.31 -7.71
CA LEU A 122 23.07 -1.25 -8.42
C LEU A 122 22.20 -2.47 -8.09
N VAL A 123 20.94 -2.18 -7.72
CA VAL A 123 19.85 -3.14 -7.67
C VAL A 123 18.65 -2.55 -8.40
N GLU A 124 17.92 -3.39 -9.11
CA GLU A 124 16.77 -2.97 -9.91
C GLU A 124 15.52 -3.74 -9.47
N ILE A 125 14.41 -3.01 -9.30
CA ILE A 125 13.08 -3.60 -9.06
C ILE A 125 12.38 -3.69 -10.41
N VAL A 126 12.11 -4.90 -10.85
CA VAL A 126 11.39 -5.19 -12.09
C VAL A 126 9.93 -5.44 -11.76
N GLN A 127 9.04 -4.66 -12.38
CA GLN A 127 7.59 -4.75 -12.16
C GLN A 127 6.81 -4.22 -13.35
N ASP A 128 5.56 -4.60 -13.48
CA ASP A 128 4.62 -3.95 -14.41
C ASP A 128 3.98 -2.74 -13.72
N SER A 129 4.37 -1.53 -14.13
CA SER A 129 3.88 -0.26 -13.57
C SER A 129 2.39 0.01 -13.86
N THR A 130 1.77 -0.74 -14.75
CA THR A 130 0.34 -0.59 -15.08
C THR A 130 -0.55 -1.36 -14.10
N ARG A 131 0.02 -2.26 -13.30
CA ARG A 131 -0.70 -3.14 -12.38
C ARG A 131 -0.73 -2.60 -10.96
N ARG A 132 -1.94 -2.50 -10.40
CA ARG A 132 -2.14 -2.09 -9.00
C ARG A 132 -1.69 -3.16 -8.00
N ASP A 133 -1.75 -4.44 -8.38
CA ASP A 133 -1.37 -5.54 -7.50
C ASP A 133 0.13 -5.55 -7.19
N ALA A 134 0.96 -5.05 -8.12
CA ALA A 134 2.39 -4.88 -7.95
C ALA A 134 2.78 -3.69 -7.05
N GLU A 135 1.85 -2.76 -6.76
CA GLU A 135 2.13 -1.52 -6.02
C GLU A 135 2.58 -1.79 -4.57
N ILE A 136 1.85 -2.65 -3.84
CA ILE A 136 2.16 -2.96 -2.44
C ILE A 136 3.46 -3.78 -2.32
N PRO A 137 3.66 -4.88 -3.07
CA PRO A 137 4.92 -5.63 -3.06
C PRO A 137 6.14 -4.77 -3.39
N SER A 138 6.05 -3.95 -4.44
CA SER A 138 7.15 -3.08 -4.85
C SER A 138 7.45 -1.98 -3.84
N ALA A 139 6.43 -1.39 -3.22
CA ALA A 139 6.62 -0.39 -2.15
C ALA A 139 7.29 -1.01 -0.92
N ARG A 140 6.90 -2.22 -0.52
CA ARG A 140 7.56 -2.97 0.57
C ARG A 140 9.02 -3.23 0.25
N LEU A 141 9.31 -3.76 -0.94
CA LEU A 141 10.66 -4.05 -1.39
C LEU A 141 11.52 -2.79 -1.44
N ARG A 142 11.01 -1.70 -2.02
CA ARG A 142 11.70 -0.39 -2.07
C ARG A 142 11.99 0.14 -0.67
N SER A 143 11.01 0.11 0.24
CA SER A 143 11.21 0.54 1.63
C SER A 143 12.28 -0.27 2.35
N ALA A 144 12.34 -1.59 2.12
CA ALA A 144 13.37 -2.46 2.68
C ALA A 144 14.76 -2.15 2.10
N LEU A 145 14.87 -1.93 0.79
CA LEU A 145 16.13 -1.53 0.13
C LEU A 145 16.64 -0.17 0.65
N ASP A 146 15.75 0.80 0.80
CA ASP A 146 16.08 2.10 1.37
C ASP A 146 16.57 1.99 2.83
N ALA A 147 15.91 1.15 3.62
CA ALA A 147 16.33 0.90 5.00
C ALA A 147 17.72 0.22 5.06
N TYR A 148 17.96 -0.75 4.16
CA TYR A 148 19.29 -1.37 4.02
C TYR A 148 20.36 -0.36 3.63
N GLY A 149 20.08 0.47 2.62
CA GLY A 149 20.99 1.52 2.17
C GLY A 149 21.34 2.51 3.28
N ARG A 150 20.35 2.96 4.05
CA ARG A 150 20.58 3.83 5.21
C ARG A 150 21.43 3.15 6.28
N GLN A 151 21.12 1.90 6.64
CA GLN A 151 21.87 1.14 7.65
C GLN A 151 23.33 0.96 7.24
N VAL A 152 23.58 0.56 6.00
CA VAL A 152 24.95 0.39 5.48
C VAL A 152 25.66 1.72 5.38
N GLY A 153 24.97 2.77 4.91
CA GLY A 153 25.54 4.12 4.88
C GLY A 153 25.99 4.59 6.26
N ALA A 154 25.14 4.41 7.28
CA ALA A 154 25.46 4.74 8.66
C ALA A 154 26.70 3.95 9.19
N LEU A 155 26.75 2.64 8.92
CA LEU A 155 27.89 1.82 9.31
C LEU A 155 29.19 2.26 8.62
N ARG A 156 29.12 2.63 7.33
CA ARG A 156 30.29 3.14 6.58
C ARG A 156 30.80 4.48 7.13
N LEU A 157 29.87 5.38 7.54
CA LEU A 157 30.25 6.64 8.18
C LEU A 157 30.91 6.42 9.53
N LEU A 158 30.32 5.56 10.37
CA LEU A 158 30.91 5.19 11.66
C LEU A 158 32.31 4.59 11.51
N ALA A 159 32.53 3.70 10.54
CA ALA A 159 33.82 3.11 10.24
C ALA A 159 34.90 4.15 9.83
N ARG A 160 34.44 5.32 9.33
CA ARG A 160 35.31 6.46 8.99
C ARG A 160 35.43 7.50 10.12
N GLY A 161 34.85 7.24 11.30
CA GLY A 161 34.85 8.17 12.43
C GLY A 161 33.85 9.35 12.25
N ILE A 162 32.91 9.25 11.32
CA ILE A 162 31.92 10.30 11.05
C ILE A 162 30.59 9.90 11.68
N ALA A 163 30.01 10.79 12.47
CA ALA A 163 28.69 10.54 13.06
C ALA A 163 27.60 10.47 11.96
N PRO A 164 26.73 9.46 11.93
CA PRO A 164 25.67 9.33 10.91
C PRO A 164 24.68 10.50 10.88
N THR A 165 24.52 11.21 12.00
CA THR A 165 23.67 12.41 12.11
C THR A 165 24.07 13.54 11.16
N VAL A 166 25.26 13.50 10.57
CA VAL A 166 25.70 14.48 9.57
C VAL A 166 24.84 14.42 8.29
N VAL A 167 24.27 13.26 7.96
CA VAL A 167 23.41 13.08 6.78
C VAL A 167 21.92 13.24 7.10
N GLU A 168 21.55 13.39 8.36
CA GLU A 168 20.17 13.63 8.81
C GLU A 168 20.11 14.97 9.59
N PRO A 169 20.21 16.12 8.89
CA PRO A 169 20.26 17.43 9.55
C PRO A 169 18.92 17.87 10.16
N VAL A 170 17.83 17.17 9.87
CA VAL A 170 16.49 17.47 10.40
C VAL A 170 15.88 16.21 10.98
N ASN A 171 15.48 16.27 12.25
CA ASN A 171 14.70 15.23 12.90
C ASN A 171 13.24 15.70 12.97
N VAL A 172 12.28 14.93 12.39
CA VAL A 172 10.84 15.25 12.37
C VAL A 172 10.13 14.45 13.42
#